data_e2ffa67de950519c0057a86004bacbbd
#
_entry.id   e2ffa67de950519c0057a86004bacbbd
#
_cell.length_a   1.000
_cell.length_b   1.000
_cell.length_c   1.000
_cell.angle_alpha   90.00
_cell.angle_beta   90.00
_cell.angle_gamma   90.00
#
_symmetry.space_group_name_H-M   'P 1'
#
loop_
_entity.id
_entity.type
_entity.pdbx_description
1 polymer ?
#
loop_
_entity_poly.entity_id
_entity_poly.type
_entity_poly.pdbx_seq_one_letter_code
_entity_poly.pdbx_strand_id
1 'polypeptide(L)'
;MRIAICDDDGALRSDLRSALDRSLAGRNVRARYQEYTAGERLVADAANGDPFDLVFLDVYLEGDDGIAVARKLREHDPSVPLVFLTVSREHAVESYEVQATSYLVKPAEPRKLAAVLDRVLPVTSPRLAFRVGSARRYFDYRNIA
;
A
#
# COMPACT_ATOMS: atom_id res chain seq x y z
N MET A 1 8.40 5.96 6.13
CA MET A 1 7.29 5.16 5.61
C MET A 1 7.81 4.17 4.58
N ARG A 2 7.43 2.93 4.68
CA ARG A 2 7.88 1.86 3.80
C ARG A 2 6.71 1.39 2.93
N ILE A 3 6.83 1.58 1.61
CA ILE A 3 5.74 1.33 0.67
C ILE A 3 6.17 0.26 -0.33
N ALA A 4 5.33 -0.76 -0.50
CA ALA A 4 5.52 -1.77 -1.52
C ALA A 4 4.68 -1.45 -2.74
N ILE A 5 5.25 -1.64 -3.92
CA ILE A 5 4.53 -1.49 -5.19
C ILE A 5 4.77 -2.76 -5.99
N CYS A 6 3.71 -3.52 -6.23
CA CYS A 6 3.77 -4.77 -6.98
C CYS A 6 2.97 -4.64 -8.27
N ASP A 7 3.67 -4.56 -9.38
CA ASP A 7 3.09 -4.41 -10.72
C ASP A 7 4.18 -4.82 -11.72
N ASP A 8 3.86 -5.56 -12.73
CA ASP A 8 4.85 -5.97 -13.73
C ASP A 8 5.20 -4.87 -14.74
N ASP A 9 4.47 -3.75 -14.73
CA ASP A 9 4.74 -2.60 -15.59
C ASP A 9 5.66 -1.61 -14.88
N GLY A 10 6.92 -1.56 -15.32
CA GLY A 10 7.94 -0.68 -14.72
C GLY A 10 7.64 0.80 -14.87
N ALA A 11 7.05 1.20 -16.00
CA ALA A 11 6.69 2.60 -16.21
C ALA A 11 5.60 3.01 -15.21
N LEU A 12 4.65 2.14 -14.98
CA LEU A 12 3.60 2.42 -14.01
C LEU A 12 4.14 2.51 -12.59
N ARG A 13 5.05 1.63 -12.21
CA ARG A 13 5.68 1.70 -10.88
C ARG A 13 6.39 3.04 -10.69
N SER A 14 7.13 3.47 -11.72
CA SER A 14 7.86 4.75 -11.69
C SER A 14 6.90 5.94 -11.56
N ASP A 15 5.83 5.94 -12.33
CA ASP A 15 4.84 7.01 -12.29
C ASP A 15 4.14 7.06 -10.94
N LEU A 16 3.81 5.91 -10.37
CA LEU A 16 3.16 5.83 -9.07
C LEU A 16 4.10 6.37 -7.97
N ARG A 17 5.38 6.00 -8.01
CA ARG A 17 6.36 6.52 -7.05
C ARG A 17 6.42 8.05 -7.11
N SER A 18 6.49 8.60 -8.32
CA SER A 18 6.56 10.04 -8.49
C SER A 18 5.32 10.74 -7.95
N ALA A 19 4.15 10.16 -8.21
CA ALA A 19 2.89 10.72 -7.72
C ALA A 19 2.80 10.65 -6.19
N LEU A 20 3.24 9.54 -5.60
CA LEU A 20 3.26 9.39 -4.15
C LEU A 20 4.25 10.35 -3.50
N ASP A 21 5.44 10.51 -4.08
CA ASP A 21 6.44 11.43 -3.55
C ASP A 21 5.90 12.86 -3.51
N ARG A 22 5.21 13.28 -4.56
CA ARG A 22 4.61 14.62 -4.60
C ARG A 22 3.57 14.80 -3.49
N SER A 23 2.72 13.80 -3.29
CA SER A 23 1.68 13.87 -2.28
C SER A 23 2.25 13.82 -0.86
N LEU A 24 3.28 12.99 -0.65
CA LEU A 24 3.93 12.84 0.65
C LEU A 24 4.77 14.06 1.02
N ALA A 25 5.38 14.73 0.03
CA ALA A 25 6.17 15.93 0.29
C ALA A 25 5.32 17.02 0.95
N GLY A 26 4.05 17.15 0.54
CA GLY A 26 3.13 18.10 1.15
C GLY A 26 2.74 17.74 2.59
N ARG A 27 3.08 16.53 3.04
CA ARG A 27 2.76 16.03 4.38
C ARG A 27 4.00 15.87 5.25
N ASN A 28 5.16 16.30 4.77
CA ASN A 28 6.45 16.13 5.45
C ASN A 28 6.75 14.67 5.78
N VAL A 29 6.39 13.77 4.87
CA VAL A 29 6.64 12.34 5.03
C VAL A 29 7.55 11.88 3.91
N ARG A 30 8.56 11.10 4.24
CA ARG A 30 9.43 10.46 3.26
C ARG A 30 9.08 8.99 3.16
N ALA A 31 9.10 8.47 1.95
CA ALA A 31 8.85 7.05 1.70
C ALA A 31 10.10 6.37 1.18
N ARG A 32 10.23 5.10 1.54
CA ARG A 32 11.17 4.17 0.91
C ARG A 32 10.32 3.15 0.19
N TYR A 33 10.67 2.87 -1.04
CA TYR A 33 9.87 2.00 -1.89
C TYR A 33 10.56 0.66 -2.09
N GLN A 34 9.77 -0.40 -2.07
CA GLN A 34 10.19 -1.72 -2.52
C GLN A 34 9.32 -2.06 -3.71
N GLU A 35 9.94 -2.34 -4.85
CA GLU A 35 9.20 -2.63 -6.08
C GLU A 35 9.30 -4.11 -6.41
N TYR A 36 8.18 -4.66 -6.85
CA TYR A 36 8.07 -6.09 -7.16
C TYR A 36 7.39 -6.26 -8.50
N THR A 37 7.87 -7.20 -9.29
CA THR A 37 7.21 -7.61 -10.53
C THR A 37 6.36 -8.86 -10.33
N ALA A 38 6.60 -9.59 -9.23
CA ALA A 38 5.89 -10.82 -8.91
C ALA A 38 5.41 -10.79 -7.46
N GLY A 39 4.21 -11.29 -7.22
CA GLY A 39 3.62 -11.31 -5.89
C GLY A 39 4.34 -12.20 -4.90
N GLU A 40 4.99 -13.25 -5.39
CA GLU A 40 5.72 -14.18 -4.53
C GLU A 40 6.82 -13.49 -3.71
N ARG A 41 7.55 -12.58 -4.34
CA ARG A 41 8.62 -11.84 -3.65
C ARG A 41 8.05 -10.88 -2.61
N LEU A 42 6.93 -10.25 -2.93
CA LEU A 42 6.24 -9.37 -1.99
C LEU A 42 5.83 -10.14 -0.74
N VAL A 43 5.21 -11.31 -0.92
CA VAL A 43 4.74 -12.12 0.20
C VAL A 43 5.93 -12.61 1.03
N ALA A 44 7.00 -13.03 0.37
CA ALA A 44 8.21 -13.49 1.09
C ALA A 44 8.82 -12.39 1.94
N ASP A 45 8.91 -11.17 1.40
CA ASP A 45 9.45 -10.05 2.16
C ASP A 45 8.53 -9.65 3.31
N ALA A 46 7.22 -9.72 3.12
CA ALA A 46 6.27 -9.44 4.20
C ALA A 46 6.40 -10.46 5.34
N ALA A 47 6.71 -11.71 5.00
CA ALA A 47 6.86 -12.76 6.01
C ALA A 47 8.18 -12.67 6.77
N ASN A 48 9.23 -12.17 6.11
CA ASN A 48 10.59 -12.29 6.64
C ASN A 48 11.30 -10.97 6.91
N GLY A 49 10.73 -9.86 6.47
CA GLY A 49 11.38 -8.55 6.58
C GLY A 49 10.66 -7.60 7.50
N ASP A 50 11.03 -6.34 7.41
CA ASP A 50 10.34 -5.27 8.13
C ASP A 50 8.93 -5.09 7.57
N PRO A 51 7.96 -4.74 8.39
CA PRO A 51 6.60 -4.55 7.91
C PRO A 51 6.48 -3.38 6.94
N PHE A 52 5.56 -3.49 6.01
CA PHE A 52 5.21 -2.38 5.13
C PHE A 52 4.17 -1.49 5.82
N ASP A 53 4.20 -0.21 5.48
CA ASP A 53 3.18 0.74 5.95
C ASP A 53 2.03 0.86 4.95
N LEU A 54 2.28 0.49 3.70
CA LEU A 54 1.28 0.58 2.63
C LEU A 54 1.72 -0.33 1.49
N VAL A 55 0.77 -1.03 0.90
CA VAL A 55 1.04 -1.92 -0.24
C VAL A 55 0.11 -1.54 -1.38
N PHE A 56 0.69 -1.27 -2.55
CA PHE A 56 -0.06 -1.15 -3.80
C PHE A 56 0.15 -2.44 -4.60
N LEU A 57 -0.93 -3.00 -5.11
CA LEU A 57 -0.91 -4.31 -5.75
C LEU A 57 -1.83 -4.32 -6.96
N ASP A 58 -1.30 -4.73 -8.11
CA ASP A 58 -2.12 -4.94 -9.29
C ASP A 58 -2.81 -6.30 -9.19
N VAL A 59 -4.05 -6.37 -9.66
CA VAL A 59 -4.79 -7.62 -9.75
C VAL A 59 -4.22 -8.51 -10.87
N TYR A 60 -3.83 -7.89 -11.99
CA TYR A 60 -3.36 -8.63 -13.16
C TYR A 60 -1.84 -8.62 -13.21
N LEU A 61 -1.23 -9.64 -12.63
CA LEU A 61 0.22 -9.82 -12.67
C LEU A 61 0.53 -10.93 -13.67
N GLU A 62 1.68 -10.83 -14.32
CA GLU A 62 2.09 -11.87 -15.25
C GLU A 62 2.30 -13.17 -14.48
N GLY A 63 1.53 -14.18 -14.85
CA GLY A 63 1.63 -15.49 -14.21
C GLY A 63 1.05 -15.57 -12.80
N ASP A 64 0.33 -14.55 -12.34
CA ASP A 64 -0.21 -14.56 -10.98
C ASP A 64 -1.49 -13.72 -10.90
N ASP A 65 -2.29 -13.97 -9.86
CA ASP A 65 -3.52 -13.24 -9.58
C ASP A 65 -3.29 -12.40 -8.32
N GLY A 66 -3.42 -11.10 -8.45
CA GLY A 66 -3.21 -10.18 -7.34
C GLY A 66 -4.14 -10.40 -6.16
N ILE A 67 -5.36 -10.88 -6.40
CA ILE A 67 -6.27 -11.21 -5.29
C ILE A 67 -5.70 -12.39 -4.49
N ALA A 68 -5.19 -13.41 -5.17
CA ALA A 68 -4.56 -14.55 -4.51
C ALA A 68 -3.31 -14.12 -3.74
N VAL A 69 -2.53 -13.22 -4.32
CA VAL A 69 -1.34 -12.65 -3.64
C VAL A 69 -1.78 -11.92 -2.37
N ALA A 70 -2.84 -11.14 -2.45
CA ALA A 70 -3.35 -10.41 -1.29
C ALA A 70 -3.80 -11.36 -0.18
N ARG A 71 -4.44 -12.49 -0.52
CA ARG A 71 -4.82 -13.47 0.49
C ARG A 71 -3.60 -14.02 1.23
N LYS A 72 -2.54 -14.33 0.50
CA LYS A 72 -1.29 -14.82 1.10
C LYS A 72 -0.64 -13.74 1.96
N LEU A 73 -0.66 -12.50 1.48
CA LEU A 73 -0.12 -11.37 2.25
C LEU A 73 -0.85 -11.26 3.59
N ARG A 74 -2.18 -11.41 3.58
CA ARG A 74 -3.00 -11.32 4.80
C ARG A 74 -2.69 -12.41 5.81
N GLU A 75 -2.18 -13.54 5.37
CA GLU A 75 -1.76 -14.60 6.29
C GLU A 75 -0.56 -14.16 7.14
N HIS A 76 0.27 -13.27 6.60
CA HIS A 76 1.46 -12.78 7.29
C HIS A 76 1.24 -11.41 7.92
N ASP A 77 0.37 -10.61 7.35
CA ASP A 77 0.09 -9.26 7.86
C ASP A 77 -1.41 -8.95 7.65
N PRO A 78 -2.23 -9.22 8.67
CA PRO A 78 -3.67 -9.02 8.53
C PRO A 78 -4.10 -7.56 8.50
N SER A 79 -3.24 -6.63 8.88
CA SER A 79 -3.64 -5.24 9.07
C SER A 79 -2.97 -4.23 8.16
N VAL A 80 -2.00 -4.64 7.34
CA VAL A 80 -1.30 -3.67 6.48
C VAL A 80 -2.30 -3.01 5.52
N PRO A 81 -2.27 -1.69 5.37
CA PRO A 81 -3.09 -1.01 4.37
C PRO A 81 -2.73 -1.53 2.97
N LEU A 82 -3.75 -1.99 2.25
CA LEU A 82 -3.62 -2.61 0.95
C LEU A 82 -4.49 -1.89 -0.05
N VAL A 83 -3.90 -1.43 -1.14
CA VAL A 83 -4.61 -0.72 -2.20
C VAL A 83 -4.40 -1.47 -3.50
N PHE A 84 -5.48 -1.89 -4.14
CA PHE A 84 -5.38 -2.41 -5.50
C PHE A 84 -5.34 -1.24 -6.48
N LEU A 85 -4.42 -1.31 -7.44
CA LEU A 85 -4.35 -0.35 -8.53
C LEU A 85 -4.30 -1.16 -9.82
N THR A 86 -5.37 -1.16 -10.60
CA THR A 86 -5.55 -2.10 -11.70
C THR A 86 -6.37 -1.48 -12.83
N VAL A 87 -6.40 -2.12 -14.00
CA VAL A 87 -7.07 -1.58 -15.19
C VAL A 87 -8.58 -1.80 -15.22
N SER A 88 -9.12 -2.63 -14.33
CA SER A 88 -10.53 -2.99 -14.37
C SER A 88 -11.16 -3.03 -12.99
N ARG A 89 -12.46 -2.72 -12.93
CA ARG A 89 -13.22 -2.79 -11.67
C ARG A 89 -13.78 -4.16 -11.38
N GLU A 90 -13.56 -5.13 -12.25
CA GLU A 90 -14.25 -6.41 -12.13
C GLU A 90 -13.94 -7.21 -10.88
N HIS A 91 -12.83 -6.92 -10.22
CA HIS A 91 -12.44 -7.60 -8.97
C HIS A 91 -12.69 -6.77 -7.72
N ALA A 92 -13.43 -5.67 -7.83
CA ALA A 92 -13.66 -4.78 -6.70
C ALA A 92 -14.38 -5.47 -5.55
N VAL A 93 -15.34 -6.36 -5.85
CA VAL A 93 -16.07 -7.09 -4.82
C VAL A 93 -15.12 -8.01 -4.05
N GLU A 94 -14.25 -8.71 -4.76
CA GLU A 94 -13.29 -9.62 -4.13
C GLU A 94 -12.29 -8.90 -3.24
N SER A 95 -12.04 -7.62 -3.52
CA SER A 95 -11.11 -6.83 -2.70
C SER A 95 -11.60 -6.66 -1.26
N TYR A 96 -12.92 -6.72 -1.04
CA TYR A 96 -13.45 -6.68 0.31
C TYR A 96 -13.06 -7.90 1.13
N GLU A 97 -12.93 -9.05 0.50
CA GLU A 97 -12.59 -10.29 1.18
C GLU A 97 -11.18 -10.25 1.77
N VAL A 98 -10.30 -9.45 1.18
CA VAL A 98 -8.94 -9.27 1.68
C VAL A 98 -8.78 -7.96 2.43
N GLN A 99 -9.90 -7.31 2.73
CA GLN A 99 -9.93 -6.08 3.52
C GLN A 99 -9.05 -4.97 2.93
N ALA A 100 -9.19 -4.76 1.62
CA ALA A 100 -8.45 -3.70 0.95
C ALA A 100 -8.90 -2.34 1.46
N THR A 101 -7.95 -1.44 1.64
CA THR A 101 -8.22 -0.06 2.04
C THR A 101 -8.91 0.70 0.91
N SER A 102 -8.48 0.44 -0.32
CA SER A 102 -9.05 1.06 -1.53
C SER A 102 -8.83 0.19 -2.74
N TYR A 103 -9.63 0.42 -3.76
CA TYR A 103 -9.52 -0.22 -5.05
C TYR A 103 -9.55 0.88 -6.10
N LEU A 104 -8.43 1.10 -6.77
CA LEU A 104 -8.29 2.19 -7.73
C LEU A 104 -8.11 1.64 -9.14
N VAL A 105 -8.73 2.31 -10.12
CA VAL A 105 -8.57 1.97 -11.52
C VAL A 105 -7.50 2.87 -12.12
N LYS A 106 -6.58 2.27 -12.89
CA LYS A 106 -5.50 3.01 -13.55
C LYS A 106 -6.07 4.01 -14.58
N PRO A 107 -5.46 5.18 -14.73
CA PRO A 107 -4.29 5.68 -14.00
C PRO A 107 -4.67 6.20 -12.62
N ALA A 108 -3.69 6.18 -11.70
CA ALA A 108 -3.91 6.66 -10.34
C ALA A 108 -4.00 8.18 -10.33
N GLU A 109 -5.19 8.70 -10.10
CA GLU A 109 -5.38 10.15 -10.03
C GLU A 109 -4.80 10.71 -8.74
N PRO A 110 -4.12 11.87 -8.79
CA PRO A 110 -3.50 12.45 -7.59
C PRO A 110 -4.48 12.64 -6.44
N ARG A 111 -5.73 13.03 -6.73
CA ARG A 111 -6.74 13.22 -5.70
C ARG A 111 -7.10 11.92 -4.99
N LYS A 112 -7.15 10.82 -5.74
CA LYS A 112 -7.46 9.51 -5.16
C LYS A 112 -6.30 8.98 -4.34
N LEU A 113 -5.07 9.22 -4.78
CA LEU A 113 -3.88 8.87 -3.99
C LEU A 113 -3.83 9.67 -2.70
N ALA A 114 -4.16 10.96 -2.76
CA ALA A 114 -4.22 11.78 -1.55
C ALA A 114 -5.25 11.24 -0.58
N ALA A 115 -6.41 10.80 -1.06
CA ALA A 115 -7.45 10.21 -0.22
C ALA A 115 -6.98 8.92 0.46
N VAL A 116 -6.22 8.10 -0.27
CA VAL A 116 -5.63 6.88 0.31
C VAL A 116 -4.67 7.26 1.45
N LEU A 117 -3.80 8.23 1.19
CA LEU A 117 -2.83 8.65 2.20
C LEU A 117 -3.52 9.25 3.42
N ASP A 118 -4.64 9.93 3.24
CA ASP A 118 -5.44 10.44 4.35
C ASP A 118 -5.95 9.32 5.25
N ARG A 119 -6.25 8.16 4.67
CA ARG A 119 -6.71 7.01 5.45
C ARG A 119 -5.58 6.30 6.15
N VAL A 120 -4.40 6.26 5.53
CA VAL A 120 -3.27 5.48 6.01
C VAL A 120 -2.45 6.25 7.03
N LEU A 121 -2.27 7.54 6.81
CA LEU A 121 -1.47 8.36 7.69
C LEU A 121 -2.35 8.93 8.81
N PRO A 122 -1.85 8.95 10.05
CA PRO A 122 -2.63 9.53 11.14
C PRO A 122 -2.80 11.02 10.92
N VAL A 123 -3.86 11.57 11.48
CA VAL A 123 -4.08 13.02 11.45
C VAL A 123 -2.88 13.69 12.11
N THR A 124 -2.28 14.63 11.39
CA THR A 124 -1.12 15.32 11.88
C THR A 124 -1.50 16.31 12.95
N SER A 125 -1.08 16.08 14.17
CA SER A 125 -1.17 17.06 15.25
C SER A 125 0.10 16.89 16.09
N PRO A 126 0.49 17.93 16.83
CA PRO A 126 1.73 17.84 17.63
C PRO A 126 1.73 16.65 18.57
N ARG A 127 0.63 16.30 19.18
CA ARG A 127 0.59 15.19 20.11
C ARG A 127 0.61 13.82 19.44
N LEU A 128 0.32 13.75 18.15
CA LEU A 128 0.38 12.51 17.41
C LEU A 128 1.71 12.35 16.68
N ALA A 129 2.49 13.40 16.62
CA ALA A 129 3.74 13.39 15.87
C ALA A 129 4.79 12.45 16.47
N PHE A 130 4.55 12.03 17.72
CA PHE A 130 5.38 11.10 18.29
C PHE A 130 4.97 9.72 18.34
N ARG A 131 4.17 9.29 17.88
CA ARG A 131 3.82 7.99 18.10
C ARG A 131 4.53 7.03 17.24
N VAL A 132 5.09 6.77 17.15
CA VAL A 132 5.38 5.92 16.44
C VAL A 132 6.13 5.46 15.78
N GLY A 133 6.43 5.07 16.14
CA GLY A 133 7.09 4.53 15.55
C GLY A 133 7.11 3.72 14.98
N SER A 134 6.97 3.27 15.38
CA SER A 134 6.78 2.64 15.06
C SER A 134 6.26 2.21 14.90
N ALA A 135 5.81 1.80 15.12
CA ALA A 135 5.12 1.49 15.19
C ALA A 135 4.46 1.27 14.80
N ARG A 136 4.28 0.95 14.98
CA ARG A 136 3.68 0.79 14.69
C ARG A 136 3.21 0.59 14.88
N ARG A 137 3.33 0.58 14.84
CA ARG A 137 2.99 0.69 15.07
C ARG A 137 2.42 1.08 15.41
N TYR A 138 2.37 1.01 15.11
CA TYR A 138 1.94 1.64 15.61
C TYR A 138 1.23 1.83 15.86
N PHE A 139 1.17 1.36 15.79
CA PHE A 139 0.63 1.69 16.37
C PHE A 139 0.00 1.92 16.44
N ASP A 140 0.06 1.66 16.39
CA ASP A 140 -0.39 2.17 16.57
C ASP A 140 -1.05 2.72 16.44
N TYR A 141 -1.12 2.99 16.50
CA TYR A 141 -1.55 3.67 16.36
C TYR A 141 -2.53 3.63 15.96
N ARG A 142 -2.82 3.15 15.70
CA ARG A 142 -3.46 3.04 15.52
C ARG A 142 -3.98 2.72 15.94
N ASN A 143 -3.86 2.49 16.30
CA ASN A 143 -3.93 2.49 16.91
C ASN A 143 -3.93 3.09 17.46
N ILE A 144 -3.65 3.32 17.50
CA ILE A 144 -3.42 3.95 18.00
C ILE A 144 -3.83 4.32 18.00
N ALA A 145 -3.85 4.16 17.82
CA ALA A 145 -4.03 4.59 17.81
C ALA A 145 -4.13 4.53 17.84
#